data_2510ca915428eb8b0cf845c9155e6383
#
_entry.id   2510ca915428eb8b0cf845c9155e6383
#
_cell.length_a   1.000
_cell.length_b   1.000
_cell.length_c   1.000
_cell.angle_alpha   90.00
_cell.angle_beta   90.00
_cell.angle_gamma   90.00
#
_symmetry.space_group_name_H-M   'P 1'
#
loop_
_entity.id
_entity.type
_entity.pdbx_description
1 polymer ?
#
loop_
_entity_poly.entity_id
_entity_poly.type
_entity_poly.pdbx_seq_one_letter_code
_entity_poly.pdbx_strand_id
1 'polypeptide(L)'
;MRKFAVVLAVCAITLFGIAAASAQGRARNTSGQIVIVFKDGHRQAINLADVARIEFPGGSPVADAGPTPPGAPPRGHFIGKWEVGDGAGNTFYITVNEDGSAWRSLNRMHGRWAYVNGEARVTWDDGAQDCLRRTGGHDQKFAYRAGKSFTDEPDNVTDARNTSPRPI
;
A
#
# COMPACT_ATOMS: atom_id res chain seq x y z
N MET A 1 -80.77 -41.44 -32.13
CA MET A 1 -80.86 -40.60 -30.95
C MET A 1 -79.81 -41.03 -29.94
N ARG A 2 -78.59 -40.54 -30.05
CA ARG A 2 -77.53 -40.86 -29.11
C ARG A 2 -76.75 -39.56 -28.79
N LYS A 3 -76.85 -39.14 -27.56
CA LYS A 3 -76.21 -37.98 -27.03
C LYS A 3 -74.74 -38.32 -26.76
N PHE A 4 -73.81 -37.67 -27.45
CA PHE A 4 -72.38 -37.76 -27.16
C PHE A 4 -72.06 -36.63 -26.25
N ALA A 5 -71.66 -36.98 -25.03
CA ALA A 5 -71.04 -36.05 -24.07
C ALA A 5 -69.55 -35.88 -24.44
N VAL A 6 -69.22 -34.69 -24.77
CA VAL A 6 -67.80 -34.33 -24.98
C VAL A 6 -67.20 -33.94 -23.64
N VAL A 7 -66.30 -34.77 -23.12
CA VAL A 7 -65.53 -34.46 -21.93
C VAL A 7 -64.33 -33.65 -22.40
N LEU A 8 -64.30 -32.39 -22.02
CA LEU A 8 -63.20 -31.49 -22.27
C LEU A 8 -62.12 -31.68 -21.15
N ALA A 9 -61.09 -32.41 -21.45
CA ALA A 9 -59.97 -32.55 -20.57
C ALA A 9 -59.06 -31.25 -20.69
N VAL A 10 -59.15 -30.43 -19.67
CA VAL A 10 -58.25 -29.27 -19.55
C VAL A 10 -56.90 -29.76 -19.02
N CYS A 11 -55.95 -29.92 -19.89
CA CYS A 11 -54.53 -30.11 -19.49
C CYS A 11 -53.97 -28.78 -19.00
N ALA A 12 -53.87 -28.63 -17.68
CA ALA A 12 -53.13 -27.57 -17.08
C ALA A 12 -51.61 -27.85 -17.26
N ILE A 13 -51.01 -27.19 -18.23
CA ILE A 13 -49.56 -27.19 -18.39
C ILE A 13 -49.00 -26.19 -17.37
N THR A 14 -48.53 -26.71 -16.27
CA THR A 14 -47.73 -25.95 -15.31
C THR A 14 -46.35 -25.75 -15.94
N LEU A 15 -46.16 -24.60 -16.56
CA LEU A 15 -44.84 -24.10 -16.94
C LEU A 15 -44.06 -23.79 -15.67
N PHE A 16 -43.19 -24.73 -15.27
CA PHE A 16 -42.13 -24.44 -14.32
C PHE A 16 -41.15 -23.48 -15.00
N GLY A 17 -41.33 -22.20 -14.78
CA GLY A 17 -40.37 -21.18 -15.08
C GLY A 17 -39.13 -21.36 -14.22
N ILE A 18 -38.07 -21.93 -14.81
CA ILE A 18 -36.73 -21.89 -14.22
C ILE A 18 -36.31 -20.45 -14.27
N ALA A 19 -36.52 -19.74 -13.18
CA ALA A 19 -35.88 -18.45 -12.96
C ALA A 19 -34.37 -18.71 -12.85
N ALA A 20 -33.64 -18.53 -13.95
CA ALA A 20 -32.20 -18.38 -13.90
C ALA A 20 -31.93 -17.15 -13.05
N ALA A 21 -31.62 -17.38 -11.78
CA ALA A 21 -31.05 -16.35 -10.92
C ALA A 21 -29.68 -15.99 -11.52
N SER A 22 -29.67 -14.95 -12.33
CA SER A 22 -28.45 -14.25 -12.70
C SER A 22 -27.86 -13.76 -11.39
N ALA A 23 -26.88 -14.50 -10.87
CA ALA A 23 -26.01 -14.02 -9.83
C ALA A 23 -25.18 -12.88 -10.44
N GLN A 24 -25.82 -11.72 -10.58
CA GLN A 24 -25.08 -10.48 -10.72
C GLN A 24 -24.28 -10.35 -9.43
N GLY A 25 -22.99 -10.65 -9.56
CA GLY A 25 -22.00 -10.36 -8.54
C GLY A 25 -22.11 -8.87 -8.23
N ARG A 26 -22.97 -8.57 -7.27
CA ARG A 26 -23.03 -7.25 -6.66
C ARG A 26 -21.65 -7.08 -6.03
N ALA A 27 -20.78 -6.33 -6.71
CA ALA A 27 -19.57 -5.82 -6.07
C ALA A 27 -20.05 -5.27 -4.73
N ARG A 28 -19.67 -5.95 -3.64
CA ARG A 28 -19.86 -5.41 -2.31
C ARG A 28 -18.99 -4.19 -2.28
N ASN A 29 -19.60 -3.02 -2.53
CA ASN A 29 -19.04 -1.76 -2.09
C ASN A 29 -18.90 -1.92 -0.59
N THR A 30 -17.72 -2.26 -0.15
CA THR A 30 -17.34 -2.18 1.25
C THR A 30 -17.27 -0.67 1.51
N SER A 31 -18.40 -0.08 1.82
CA SER A 31 -18.51 1.28 2.32
C SER A 31 -17.85 1.29 3.69
N GLY A 32 -16.51 1.34 3.72
CA GLY A 32 -15.78 1.53 4.95
C GLY A 32 -16.03 2.95 5.44
N GLN A 33 -16.08 3.12 6.76
CA GLN A 33 -16.10 4.42 7.39
C GLN A 33 -14.79 4.63 8.14
N ILE A 34 -14.21 5.82 8.02
CA ILE A 34 -13.17 6.30 8.90
C ILE A 34 -13.87 6.93 10.10
N VAL A 35 -13.57 6.47 11.31
CA VAL A 35 -14.05 7.09 12.54
C VAL A 35 -12.89 7.84 13.17
N ILE A 36 -12.99 9.17 13.19
CA ILE A 36 -12.06 10.03 13.90
C ILE A 36 -12.57 10.18 15.32
N VAL A 37 -11.73 9.80 16.29
CA VAL A 37 -12.01 9.99 17.72
C VAL A 37 -11.16 11.14 18.20
N PHE A 38 -11.80 12.22 18.68
CA PHE A 38 -11.12 13.40 19.17
C PHE A 38 -10.76 13.23 20.66
N LYS A 39 -9.82 14.05 21.15
CA LYS A 39 -9.34 13.98 22.53
C LYS A 39 -10.42 14.28 23.57
N ASP A 40 -11.47 14.99 23.20
CA ASP A 40 -12.66 15.27 24.01
C ASP A 40 -13.70 14.15 24.00
N GLY A 41 -13.40 13.05 23.24
CA GLY A 41 -14.24 11.86 23.14
C GLY A 41 -15.33 11.90 22.08
N HIS A 42 -15.54 13.05 21.38
CA HIS A 42 -16.51 13.04 20.29
C HIS A 42 -15.96 12.26 19.09
N ARG A 43 -16.86 11.76 18.27
CA ARG A 43 -16.53 10.91 17.11
C ARG A 43 -17.14 11.51 15.85
N GLN A 44 -16.34 11.53 14.79
CA GLN A 44 -16.78 11.88 13.45
C GLN A 44 -16.59 10.70 12.53
N ALA A 45 -17.65 10.26 11.85
CA ALA A 45 -17.59 9.22 10.84
C ALA A 45 -17.56 9.86 9.46
N ILE A 46 -16.62 9.43 8.62
CA ILE A 46 -16.47 9.86 7.23
C ILE A 46 -16.58 8.63 6.36
N ASN A 47 -17.44 8.65 5.35
CA ASN A 47 -17.56 7.54 4.42
C ASN A 47 -16.32 7.52 3.50
N LEU A 48 -15.65 6.37 3.39
CA LEU A 48 -14.49 6.22 2.52
C LEU A 48 -14.79 6.47 1.04
N ALA A 49 -16.04 6.28 0.61
CA ALA A 49 -16.45 6.59 -0.75
C ALA A 49 -16.39 8.10 -1.07
N ASP A 50 -16.45 8.95 -0.05
CA ASP A 50 -16.42 10.40 -0.18
C ASP A 50 -15.00 10.98 0.02
N VAL A 51 -14.02 10.11 0.33
CA VAL A 51 -12.63 10.50 0.62
C VAL A 51 -11.77 10.23 -0.59
N ALA A 52 -11.31 11.27 -1.26
CA ALA A 52 -10.36 11.16 -2.35
C ALA A 52 -8.94 10.87 -1.84
N ARG A 53 -8.56 11.49 -0.71
CA ARG A 53 -7.23 11.33 -0.10
C ARG A 53 -7.26 11.81 1.35
N ILE A 54 -6.48 11.18 2.22
CA ILE A 54 -6.23 11.64 3.59
C ILE A 54 -4.80 12.18 3.65
N GLU A 55 -4.66 13.43 4.04
CA GLU A 55 -3.36 14.08 4.23
C GLU A 55 -3.18 14.40 5.71
N PHE A 56 -2.00 14.10 6.24
CA PHE A 56 -1.62 14.48 7.59
C PHE A 56 -0.50 15.53 7.49
N PRO A 57 -0.83 16.85 7.48
CA PRO A 57 0.19 17.90 7.45
C PRO A 57 1.10 17.75 8.69
N GLY A 58 2.37 17.43 8.49
CA GLY A 58 3.34 17.22 9.57
C GLY A 58 3.36 15.82 10.22
N GLY A 59 2.50 14.91 9.78
CA GLY A 59 2.57 13.49 10.09
C GLY A 59 3.14 12.71 8.91
N SER A 60 4.07 11.78 9.14
CA SER A 60 4.44 10.83 8.10
C SER A 60 3.20 10.09 7.64
N PRO A 61 3.02 9.88 6.34
CA PRO A 61 2.09 8.88 5.89
C PRO A 61 2.59 7.53 6.41
N VAL A 62 1.97 7.02 7.46
CA VAL A 62 2.02 5.58 7.74
C VAL A 62 1.09 4.96 6.69
N ALA A 63 1.49 5.05 5.46
CA ALA A 63 0.83 4.35 4.39
C ALA A 63 1.52 2.99 4.27
N ASP A 64 0.96 2.01 4.93
CA ASP A 64 1.06 0.64 4.47
C ASP A 64 0.27 0.59 3.16
N ALA A 65 0.85 1.15 2.11
CA ALA A 65 0.19 1.35 0.83
C ALA A 65 0.33 0.10 -0.02
N GLY A 66 -0.67 -0.76 0.08
CA GLY A 66 -0.89 -1.86 -0.84
C GLY A 66 -0.47 -3.23 -0.32
N PRO A 67 -0.93 -4.29 -0.98
CA PRO A 67 -0.54 -5.66 -0.63
C PRO A 67 0.97 -5.84 -0.88
N THR A 68 1.69 -6.31 0.13
CA THR A 68 3.11 -6.67 0.01
C THR A 68 3.26 -7.76 -1.05
N PRO A 69 4.10 -7.58 -2.07
CA PRO A 69 4.35 -8.61 -3.06
C PRO A 69 4.82 -9.92 -2.41
N PRO A 70 4.42 -11.10 -2.92
CA PRO A 70 4.91 -12.36 -2.42
C PRO A 70 6.44 -12.42 -2.42
N GLY A 71 7.05 -12.79 -1.29
CA GLY A 71 8.51 -12.86 -1.13
C GLY A 71 9.22 -11.53 -0.87
N ALA A 72 8.50 -10.42 -0.80
CA ALA A 72 9.09 -9.15 -0.38
C ALA A 72 9.42 -9.15 1.12
N PRO A 73 10.51 -8.49 1.54
CA PRO A 73 10.85 -8.38 2.95
C PRO A 73 9.75 -7.66 3.74
N PRO A 74 9.49 -8.05 4.99
CA PRO A 74 8.55 -7.33 5.86
C PRO A 74 9.11 -5.95 6.24
N ARG A 75 8.23 -5.03 6.67
CA ARG A 75 8.60 -3.68 7.11
C ARG A 75 9.77 -3.65 8.10
N GLY A 76 9.78 -4.57 9.07
CA GLY A 76 10.83 -4.67 10.08
C GLY A 76 12.23 -4.98 9.52
N HIS A 77 12.32 -5.53 8.31
CA HIS A 77 13.60 -5.79 7.63
C HIS A 77 14.38 -4.51 7.37
N PHE A 78 13.68 -3.41 7.13
CA PHE A 78 14.28 -2.13 6.76
C PHE A 78 14.67 -1.26 7.96
N ILE A 79 14.19 -1.58 9.15
CA ILE A 79 14.51 -0.82 10.37
C ILE A 79 15.96 -1.05 10.76
N GLY A 80 16.68 0.02 11.10
CA GLY A 80 18.06 -0.02 11.53
C GLY A 80 18.96 0.90 10.75
N LYS A 81 20.28 0.66 10.87
CA LYS A 81 21.34 1.44 10.24
C LYS A 81 21.88 0.74 9.01
N TRP A 82 21.75 1.37 7.87
CA TRP A 82 22.14 0.87 6.57
C TRP A 82 23.41 1.57 6.09
N GLU A 83 24.43 0.80 5.73
CA GLU A 83 25.59 1.26 4.98
C GLU A 83 25.27 1.22 3.50
N VAL A 84 25.42 2.32 2.79
CA VAL A 84 25.08 2.50 1.38
C VAL A 84 26.12 3.35 0.66
N GLY A 85 26.17 3.26 -0.68
CA GLY A 85 27.06 4.08 -1.50
C GLY A 85 26.41 5.38 -1.97
N ASP A 86 27.23 6.38 -2.31
CA ASP A 86 26.81 7.64 -2.92
C ASP A 86 26.77 7.61 -4.46
N GLY A 87 27.20 6.49 -5.06
CA GLY A 87 27.35 6.34 -6.52
C GLY A 87 28.67 6.88 -7.08
N ALA A 88 29.49 7.55 -6.26
CA ALA A 88 30.81 8.06 -6.61
C ALA A 88 31.98 7.28 -5.95
N GLY A 89 31.64 6.16 -5.29
CA GLY A 89 32.60 5.29 -4.64
C GLY A 89 32.77 5.51 -3.14
N ASN A 90 32.07 6.49 -2.54
CA ASN A 90 32.10 6.68 -1.09
C ASN A 90 30.87 6.01 -0.45
N THR A 91 31.01 5.65 0.83
CA THR A 91 29.94 5.10 1.65
C THR A 91 29.43 6.13 2.66
N PHE A 92 28.14 6.01 2.96
CA PHE A 92 27.48 6.74 4.04
C PHE A 92 26.43 5.87 4.71
N TYR A 93 25.77 6.39 5.74
CA TYR A 93 24.76 5.65 6.48
C TYR A 93 23.39 6.29 6.36
N ILE A 94 22.38 5.43 6.22
CA ILE A 94 20.96 5.77 6.38
C ILE A 94 20.45 5.04 7.62
N THR A 95 19.83 5.76 8.54
CA THR A 95 19.12 5.18 9.68
C THR A 95 17.62 5.28 9.41
N VAL A 96 16.93 4.17 9.56
CA VAL A 96 15.48 4.02 9.37
C VAL A 96 14.87 3.61 10.70
N ASN A 97 14.03 4.47 11.29
CA ASN A 97 13.45 4.26 12.61
C ASN A 97 12.01 3.72 12.55
N GLU A 98 11.57 3.05 13.61
CA GLU A 98 10.21 2.49 13.69
C GLU A 98 9.11 3.54 13.58
N ASP A 99 9.37 4.76 14.07
CA ASP A 99 8.44 5.89 14.09
C ASP A 99 8.24 6.57 12.73
N GLY A 100 8.88 6.05 11.67
CA GLY A 100 8.81 6.61 10.32
C GLY A 100 9.80 7.75 10.08
N SER A 101 10.62 8.11 11.04
CA SER A 101 11.72 9.04 10.81
C SER A 101 12.90 8.35 10.13
N ALA A 102 13.68 9.12 9.38
CA ALA A 102 14.93 8.68 8.79
C ALA A 102 16.00 9.75 8.93
N TRP A 103 17.24 9.31 8.94
CA TRP A 103 18.40 10.19 8.98
C TRP A 103 19.51 9.63 8.08
N ARG A 104 20.24 10.50 7.38
CA ARG A 104 21.47 10.11 6.65
C ARG A 104 22.68 10.91 7.12
N SER A 105 23.83 10.22 7.18
CA SER A 105 25.09 10.86 7.56
C SER A 105 25.63 11.79 6.48
N LEU A 106 25.34 11.51 5.21
CA LEU A 106 25.64 12.38 4.08
C LEU A 106 24.86 13.69 4.24
N ASN A 107 25.56 14.81 4.34
CA ASN A 107 25.00 16.15 4.58
C ASN A 107 24.17 16.28 5.87
N ARG A 108 24.21 15.29 6.78
CA ARG A 108 23.47 15.27 8.06
C ARG A 108 21.99 15.57 7.87
N MET A 109 21.36 14.88 6.93
CA MET A 109 20.00 15.17 6.48
C MET A 109 18.98 14.31 7.22
N HIS A 110 17.87 14.94 7.63
CA HIS A 110 16.69 14.27 8.13
C HIS A 110 15.69 13.99 6.99
N GLY A 111 14.79 13.06 7.24
CA GLY A 111 13.76 12.69 6.31
C GLY A 111 12.72 11.80 6.97
N ARG A 112 11.82 11.33 6.15
CA ARG A 112 10.77 10.42 6.55
C ARG A 112 10.70 9.23 5.61
N TRP A 113 10.29 8.09 6.13
CA TRP A 113 10.16 6.89 5.33
C TRP A 113 8.80 6.23 5.51
N ALA A 114 8.40 5.51 4.46
CA ALA A 114 7.22 4.67 4.46
C ALA A 114 7.57 3.30 3.86
N TYR A 115 6.93 2.26 4.36
CA TYR A 115 6.98 0.94 3.74
C TYR A 115 5.90 0.86 2.65
N VAL A 116 6.33 0.66 1.40
CA VAL A 116 5.43 0.64 0.24
C VAL A 116 5.81 -0.52 -0.67
N ASN A 117 4.89 -1.45 -0.89
CA ASN A 117 5.06 -2.59 -1.82
C ASN A 117 6.35 -3.40 -1.61
N GLY A 118 6.75 -3.61 -0.36
CA GLY A 118 7.97 -4.37 -0.04
C GLY A 118 9.26 -3.56 -0.06
N GLU A 119 9.18 -2.24 -0.07
CA GLU A 119 10.32 -1.31 -0.12
C GLU A 119 10.26 -0.29 1.02
N ALA A 120 11.41 0.17 1.49
CA ALA A 120 11.49 1.37 2.33
C ALA A 120 11.76 2.58 1.45
N ARG A 121 10.78 3.47 1.32
CA ARG A 121 10.87 4.72 0.55
C ARG A 121 11.11 5.87 1.48
N VAL A 122 12.27 6.52 1.33
CA VAL A 122 12.69 7.65 2.16
C VAL A 122 12.59 8.93 1.34
N THR A 123 11.95 9.95 1.90
CA THR A 123 11.97 11.32 1.35
C THR A 123 12.74 12.21 2.32
N TRP A 124 13.76 12.88 1.80
CA TRP A 124 14.64 13.75 2.56
C TRP A 124 14.10 15.19 2.60
N ASP A 125 14.53 15.97 3.59
CA ASP A 125 14.08 17.37 3.75
C ASP A 125 14.49 18.27 2.58
N ASP A 126 15.51 17.88 1.79
CA ASP A 126 15.93 18.57 0.57
C ASP A 126 15.12 18.16 -0.69
N GLY A 127 14.15 17.28 -0.52
CA GLY A 127 13.30 16.76 -1.60
C GLY A 127 13.92 15.62 -2.41
N ALA A 128 15.17 15.24 -2.16
CA ALA A 128 15.74 14.02 -2.71
C ALA A 128 15.07 12.78 -2.08
N GLN A 129 15.21 11.64 -2.73
CA GLN A 129 14.58 10.40 -2.28
C GLN A 129 15.56 9.24 -2.38
N ASP A 130 15.46 8.30 -1.45
CA ASP A 130 16.14 7.01 -1.50
C ASP A 130 15.12 5.88 -1.31
N CYS A 131 15.31 4.76 -2.00
CA CYS A 131 14.53 3.55 -1.82
C CYS A 131 15.47 2.41 -1.44
N LEU A 132 15.21 1.76 -0.30
CA LEU A 132 15.86 0.49 0.03
C LEU A 132 14.95 -0.63 -0.47
N ARG A 133 15.51 -1.49 -1.31
CA ARG A 133 14.78 -2.57 -1.98
C ARG A 133 15.62 -3.84 -2.01
N ARG A 134 14.97 -4.98 -1.89
CA ARG A 134 15.60 -6.28 -2.10
C ARG A 134 15.41 -6.74 -3.53
N THR A 135 16.52 -6.92 -4.26
CA THR A 135 16.54 -7.34 -5.65
C THR A 135 17.46 -8.55 -5.79
N GLY A 136 16.94 -9.68 -6.32
CA GLY A 136 17.75 -10.88 -6.54
C GLY A 136 18.43 -11.45 -5.27
N GLY A 137 17.83 -11.23 -4.09
CA GLY A 137 18.38 -11.69 -2.80
C GLY A 137 19.34 -10.69 -2.13
N HIS A 138 19.65 -9.57 -2.76
CA HIS A 138 20.52 -8.51 -2.26
C HIS A 138 19.72 -7.26 -1.94
N ASP A 139 20.10 -6.56 -0.87
CA ASP A 139 19.52 -5.28 -0.54
C ASP A 139 20.28 -4.18 -1.27
N GLN A 140 19.57 -3.25 -1.91
CA GLN A 140 20.12 -2.17 -2.68
C GLN A 140 19.44 -0.84 -2.33
N LYS A 141 20.20 0.25 -2.46
CA LYS A 141 19.68 1.62 -2.40
C LYS A 141 19.55 2.18 -3.80
N PHE A 142 18.39 2.71 -4.12
CA PHE A 142 18.06 3.44 -5.33
C PHE A 142 17.89 4.90 -4.97
N ALA A 143 18.71 5.80 -5.55
CA ALA A 143 18.67 7.21 -5.25
C ALA A 143 17.99 8.01 -6.37
N TYR A 144 17.22 9.01 -5.96
CA TYR A 144 16.49 9.91 -6.82
C TYR A 144 16.71 11.34 -6.36
N ARG A 145 17.16 12.22 -7.24
CA ARG A 145 17.28 13.65 -6.94
C ARG A 145 15.92 14.30 -6.71
N ALA A 146 15.91 15.46 -6.09
CA ALA A 146 14.70 16.26 -5.90
C ALA A 146 13.93 16.47 -7.21
N GLY A 147 12.61 16.32 -7.14
CA GLY A 147 11.71 16.43 -8.29
C GLY A 147 11.48 15.14 -9.07
N LYS A 148 12.24 14.07 -8.79
CA LYS A 148 11.94 12.72 -9.32
C LYS A 148 10.94 11.98 -8.42
N SER A 149 10.31 10.98 -9.01
CA SER A 149 9.40 10.03 -8.36
C SER A 149 10.10 8.67 -8.20
N PHE A 150 9.63 7.83 -7.27
CA PHE A 150 10.11 6.45 -7.12
C PHE A 150 9.80 5.54 -8.31
N THR A 151 9.00 5.99 -9.27
CA THR A 151 8.72 5.30 -10.52
C THR A 151 9.63 5.70 -11.67
N ASP A 152 10.41 6.75 -11.49
CA ASP A 152 11.38 7.21 -12.49
C ASP A 152 12.65 6.34 -12.47
N GLU A 153 13.50 6.50 -13.46
CA GLU A 153 14.82 5.89 -13.46
C GLU A 153 15.66 6.49 -12.34
N PRO A 154 16.27 5.66 -11.44
CA PRO A 154 17.13 6.15 -10.37
C PRO A 154 18.39 6.82 -10.92
N ASP A 155 18.88 7.84 -10.22
CA ASP A 155 20.12 8.51 -10.58
C ASP A 155 21.36 7.64 -10.28
N ASN A 156 21.27 6.79 -9.25
CA ASN A 156 22.26 5.74 -8.97
C ASN A 156 21.63 4.57 -8.20
N VAL A 157 22.26 3.41 -8.33
CA VAL A 157 21.94 2.20 -7.56
C VAL A 157 23.23 1.70 -6.91
N THR A 158 23.18 1.43 -5.62
CA THR A 158 24.31 0.91 -4.85
C THR A 158 23.87 -0.22 -3.94
N ASP A 159 24.80 -1.07 -3.54
CA ASP A 159 24.51 -2.06 -2.52
C ASP A 159 24.14 -1.38 -1.20
N ALA A 160 23.28 -2.07 -0.43
CA ALA A 160 22.85 -1.64 0.89
C ALA A 160 23.03 -2.79 1.88
N ARG A 161 23.65 -2.50 3.02
CA ARG A 161 23.88 -3.49 4.06
C ARG A 161 23.38 -2.98 5.40
N ASN A 162 22.41 -3.70 5.99
CA ASN A 162 21.96 -3.39 7.35
C ASN A 162 23.08 -3.76 8.35
N THR A 163 23.64 -2.77 9.03
CA THR A 163 24.73 -2.93 10.01
C THR A 163 24.22 -2.99 11.44
N SER A 164 22.97 -2.60 11.68
CA SER A 164 22.32 -2.66 12.98
C SER A 164 20.80 -2.87 12.77
N PRO A 165 20.32 -4.11 12.80
CA PRO A 165 18.90 -4.42 12.58
C PRO A 165 18.01 -4.04 13.77
N ARG A 166 18.54 -3.35 14.77
CA ARG A 166 17.78 -2.81 15.90
C ARG A 166 17.72 -1.29 15.79
N PRO A 167 16.58 -0.67 16.12
CA PRO A 167 16.49 0.78 16.26
C PRO A 167 17.58 1.26 17.23
N ILE A 168 18.22 2.35 16.86
CA ILE A 168 19.24 2.98 17.72
C ILE A 168 18.53 4.04 18.56
#